data_9b276a3d0e0ee37d9b96440f4aa86cdf
#
_entry.id   9b276a3d0e0ee37d9b96440f4aa86cdf
#
_cell.length_a   1.000
_cell.length_b   1.000
_cell.length_c   1.000
_cell.angle_alpha   90.00
_cell.angle_beta   90.00
_cell.angle_gamma   90.00
#
_symmetry.space_group_name_H-M   'P 1'
#
loop_
_entity.id
_entity.type
_entity.pdbx_description
1 polymer ?
#
loop_
_entity_poly.entity_id
_entity_poly.type
_entity_poly.pdbx_seq_one_letter_code
_entity_poly.pdbx_strand_id
1 'polypeptide(L)'
;DVQQRIKDHKYSDADYPHKNKIDVVIVVDMLLTGFDSKYLNTLYVDKNLKHHSLIQAFSRTNRVLNDTKPYGNILDFRKQDKEVDEAIALFSGQDSNRAKEIWLVDPAPVVVGKLDKAVSELEKFMESQGLPCKPEEVNNLKGDQARGEFINKFKEIQRLKTQLDQYTDLSEEDSAKIQERLPEDTMRAFRGAYIETAQ
;
A
#
# COMPACT_ATOMS: atom_id res chain seq x y z
N ASP A 1 -20.27 23.42 5.67
CA ASP A 1 -19.00 23.70 6.33
C ASP A 1 -18.30 22.43 6.84
N VAL A 2 -18.96 21.56 7.61
CA VAL A 2 -18.38 20.31 8.11
C VAL A 2 -17.92 19.39 6.97
N GLN A 3 -18.73 19.18 5.95
CA GLN A 3 -18.36 18.36 4.79
C GLN A 3 -17.13 18.91 4.08
N GLN A 4 -17.03 20.23 3.92
CA GLN A 4 -15.87 20.88 3.29
C GLN A 4 -14.60 20.71 4.15
N ARG A 5 -14.71 20.79 5.46
CA ARG A 5 -13.59 20.59 6.38
C ARG A 5 -13.06 19.16 6.33
N ILE A 6 -13.95 18.17 6.25
CA ILE A 6 -13.58 16.75 6.10
C ILE A 6 -12.93 16.52 4.74
N LYS A 7 -13.51 17.09 3.67
CA LYS A 7 -13.09 16.86 2.30
C LYS A 7 -11.70 17.43 2.01
N ASP A 8 -11.46 18.66 2.43
CA ASP A 8 -10.26 19.41 2.04
C ASP A 8 -9.14 19.33 3.09
N HIS A 9 -9.41 18.70 4.24
CA HIS A 9 -8.49 18.69 5.39
C HIS A 9 -7.96 20.11 5.71
N LYS A 10 -8.85 21.08 5.63
CA LYS A 10 -8.55 22.52 5.57
C LYS A 10 -7.73 23.05 6.75
N TYR A 11 -7.69 22.28 7.84
CA TYR A 11 -7.07 22.68 9.10
C TYR A 11 -6.09 21.64 9.62
N SER A 12 -5.30 21.04 8.72
CA SER A 12 -4.32 20.01 9.06
C SER A 12 -3.02 20.55 9.64
N ASP A 13 -2.78 21.87 9.53
CA ASP A 13 -1.53 22.47 9.93
C ASP A 13 -1.30 22.35 11.45
N ALA A 14 -0.03 22.20 11.84
CA ALA A 14 0.38 22.04 13.22
C ALA A 14 -0.08 23.18 14.15
N ASP A 15 -0.25 24.37 13.57
CA ASP A 15 -0.64 25.60 14.28
C ASP A 15 -2.15 25.71 14.55
N TYR A 16 -2.96 24.79 13.99
CA TYR A 16 -4.40 24.86 14.18
C TYR A 16 -4.84 24.14 15.48
N PRO A 17 -5.63 24.78 16.35
CA PRO A 17 -6.04 24.15 17.62
C PRO A 17 -6.74 22.80 17.39
N HIS A 18 -6.33 21.77 18.15
CA HIS A 18 -6.92 20.42 18.06
C HIS A 18 -8.46 20.42 18.13
N LYS A 19 -9.05 21.31 18.95
CA LYS A 19 -10.51 21.45 19.07
C LYS A 19 -11.25 21.75 17.76
N ASN A 20 -10.54 22.21 16.74
CA ASN A 20 -11.12 22.56 15.44
C ASN A 20 -10.86 21.47 14.37
N LYS A 21 -10.05 20.46 14.68
CA LYS A 21 -9.78 19.33 13.81
C LYS A 21 -10.88 18.28 13.93
N ILE A 22 -11.11 17.55 12.85
CA ILE A 22 -12.09 16.45 12.81
C ILE A 22 -11.30 15.17 12.55
N ASP A 23 -11.16 14.36 13.59
CA ASP A 23 -10.43 13.09 13.49
C ASP A 23 -11.36 11.94 13.11
N VAL A 24 -12.61 11.96 13.58
CA VAL A 24 -13.62 10.92 13.34
C VAL A 24 -14.95 11.56 12.97
N VAL A 25 -15.63 10.98 12.00
CA VAL A 25 -16.98 11.36 11.58
C VAL A 25 -17.89 10.13 11.65
N ILE A 26 -18.98 10.25 12.39
CA ILE A 26 -19.98 9.18 12.48
C ILE A 26 -21.17 9.58 11.61
N VAL A 27 -21.54 8.69 10.68
CA VAL A 27 -22.66 8.92 9.75
C VAL A 27 -23.58 7.71 9.67
N VAL A 28 -24.85 7.96 9.38
CA VAL A 28 -25.83 6.93 9.07
C VAL A 28 -26.30 7.17 7.64
N ASP A 29 -25.89 6.32 6.71
CA ASP A 29 -26.18 6.40 5.27
C ASP A 29 -25.75 7.69 4.53
N MET A 30 -25.29 8.70 5.25
CA MET A 30 -24.75 9.91 4.64
C MET A 30 -23.33 9.69 4.12
N LEU A 31 -22.93 10.48 3.14
CA LEU A 31 -21.57 10.46 2.56
C LEU A 31 -21.19 9.17 1.83
N LEU A 32 -22.07 8.17 1.73
CA LEU A 32 -21.85 7.01 0.89
C LEU A 32 -21.86 7.38 -0.60
N THR A 33 -22.67 8.37 -0.96
CA THR A 33 -22.73 8.92 -2.32
C THR A 33 -22.30 10.39 -2.32
N GLY A 34 -21.64 10.81 -3.40
CA GLY A 34 -21.27 12.22 -3.60
C GLY A 34 -20.14 12.77 -2.72
N PHE A 35 -19.67 12.04 -1.72
CA PHE A 35 -18.53 12.43 -0.90
C PHE A 35 -17.23 11.85 -1.47
N ASP A 36 -16.22 12.69 -1.53
CA ASP A 36 -14.91 12.30 -2.03
C ASP A 36 -13.83 13.07 -1.29
N SER A 37 -12.92 12.35 -0.64
CA SER A 37 -11.77 12.92 0.05
C SER A 37 -10.56 12.00 -0.06
N LYS A 38 -9.45 12.53 -0.54
CA LYS A 38 -8.16 11.82 -0.56
C LYS A 38 -7.55 11.63 0.83
N TYR A 39 -8.03 12.38 1.82
CA TYR A 39 -7.54 12.35 3.21
C TYR A 39 -8.26 11.30 4.06
N LEU A 40 -9.41 10.77 3.62
CA LEU A 40 -10.12 9.74 4.36
C LEU A 40 -9.31 8.44 4.36
N ASN A 41 -8.76 8.09 5.51
CA ASN A 41 -7.85 6.98 5.66
C ASN A 41 -8.56 5.66 6.03
N THR A 42 -9.44 5.72 7.04
CA THR A 42 -10.05 4.50 7.59
C THR A 42 -11.57 4.61 7.59
N LEU A 43 -12.24 3.55 7.18
CA LEU A 43 -13.68 3.39 7.24
C LEU A 43 -14.02 2.28 8.25
N TYR A 44 -14.78 2.63 9.28
CA TYR A 44 -15.36 1.68 10.23
C TYR A 44 -16.78 1.37 9.81
N VAL A 45 -17.07 0.11 9.48
CA VAL A 45 -18.37 -0.33 8.99
C VAL A 45 -19.10 -1.13 10.07
N ASP A 46 -20.16 -0.58 10.63
CA ASP A 46 -21.05 -1.27 11.57
C ASP A 46 -22.47 -1.40 11.00
N LYS A 47 -22.58 -1.68 9.73
CA LYS A 47 -23.83 -1.87 9.01
C LYS A 47 -23.69 -2.95 7.95
N ASN A 48 -24.73 -3.78 7.80
CA ASN A 48 -24.81 -4.72 6.70
C ASN A 48 -25.02 -3.96 5.38
N LEU A 49 -23.96 -3.82 4.61
CA LEU A 49 -23.98 -3.25 3.28
C LEU A 49 -24.12 -4.36 2.24
N LYS A 50 -24.76 -4.06 1.12
CA LYS A 50 -24.95 -5.04 0.04
C LYS A 50 -24.49 -4.48 -1.30
N HIS A 51 -23.83 -5.35 -2.10
CA HIS A 51 -23.51 -5.07 -3.49
C HIS A 51 -22.95 -3.65 -3.72
N HIS A 52 -23.74 -2.83 -4.42
CA HIS A 52 -23.36 -1.49 -4.81
C HIS A 52 -23.02 -0.56 -3.64
N SER A 53 -23.79 -0.62 -2.56
CA SER A 53 -23.53 0.20 -1.35
C SER A 53 -22.21 -0.18 -0.67
N LEU A 54 -21.83 -1.45 -0.70
CA LEU A 54 -20.58 -1.94 -0.14
C LEU A 54 -19.39 -1.42 -0.98
N ILE A 55 -19.44 -1.56 -2.29
CA ILE A 55 -18.39 -1.03 -3.18
C ILE A 55 -18.30 0.49 -3.08
N GLN A 56 -19.42 1.20 -3.02
CA GLN A 56 -19.43 2.65 -2.83
C GLN A 56 -18.80 3.08 -1.51
N ALA A 57 -19.12 2.40 -0.40
CA ALA A 57 -18.52 2.70 0.88
C ALA A 57 -17.00 2.46 0.89
N PHE A 58 -16.58 1.31 0.40
CA PHE A 58 -15.17 0.91 0.37
C PHE A 58 -14.33 1.81 -0.53
N SER A 59 -14.87 2.23 -1.66
CA SER A 59 -14.18 3.14 -2.58
C SER A 59 -13.88 4.53 -1.98
N ARG A 60 -14.55 4.90 -0.86
CA ARG A 60 -14.31 6.22 -0.23
C ARG A 60 -12.93 6.37 0.37
N THR A 61 -12.34 5.29 0.85
CA THR A 61 -10.98 5.30 1.42
C THR A 61 -9.89 5.00 0.40
N ASN A 62 -10.24 4.49 -0.78
CA ASN A 62 -9.29 3.94 -1.76
C ASN A 62 -8.59 5.00 -2.62
N ARG A 63 -8.60 6.28 -2.23
CA ARG A 63 -7.81 7.30 -2.90
C ARG A 63 -6.41 7.39 -2.32
N VAL A 64 -5.43 7.19 -3.18
CA VAL A 64 -4.01 7.43 -2.84
C VAL A 64 -3.80 8.92 -2.64
N LEU A 65 -3.13 9.30 -1.57
CA LEU A 65 -2.70 10.67 -1.30
C LEU A 65 -1.23 10.87 -1.67
N ASN A 66 -0.38 10.04 -1.08
CA ASN A 66 1.08 10.01 -1.24
C ASN A 66 1.62 8.72 -0.59
N ASP A 67 2.92 8.64 -0.38
CA ASP A 67 3.58 7.50 0.26
C ASP A 67 3.11 7.24 1.69
N THR A 68 2.54 8.25 2.36
CA THR A 68 1.99 8.12 3.73
C THR A 68 0.56 7.56 3.75
N LYS A 69 -0.16 7.59 2.62
CA LYS A 69 -1.48 6.99 2.44
C LYS A 69 -1.59 6.37 1.04
N PRO A 70 -0.95 5.22 0.80
CA PRO A 70 -1.00 4.54 -0.48
C PRO A 70 -2.31 3.77 -0.70
N TYR A 71 -3.05 3.46 0.37
CA TYR A 71 -4.36 2.79 0.31
C TYR A 71 -5.27 3.26 1.44
N GLY A 72 -6.52 2.81 1.43
CA GLY A 72 -7.48 3.03 2.50
C GLY A 72 -7.64 1.77 3.35
N ASN A 73 -7.98 1.97 4.61
CA ASN A 73 -8.24 0.89 5.57
C ASN A 73 -9.74 0.73 5.77
N ILE A 74 -10.21 -0.51 5.86
CA ILE A 74 -11.61 -0.83 6.15
C ILE A 74 -11.65 -1.81 7.30
N LEU A 75 -12.35 -1.44 8.36
CA LEU A 75 -12.62 -2.31 9.49
C LEU A 75 -14.12 -2.61 9.53
N ASP A 76 -14.47 -3.84 9.20
CA ASP A 76 -15.85 -4.29 9.16
C ASP A 76 -16.20 -5.09 10.43
N PHE A 77 -17.18 -4.62 11.19
CA PHE A 77 -17.68 -5.30 12.41
C PHE A 77 -18.78 -6.33 12.12
N ARG A 78 -19.24 -6.44 10.88
CA ARG A 78 -20.34 -7.32 10.48
C ARG A 78 -19.90 -8.61 9.79
N LYS A 79 -18.58 -8.80 9.60
CA LYS A 79 -17.99 -9.99 8.94
C LYS A 79 -18.58 -10.23 7.55
N GLN A 80 -18.56 -9.21 6.72
CA GLN A 80 -19.14 -9.21 5.38
C GLN A 80 -18.14 -9.70 4.30
N ASP A 81 -17.22 -10.58 4.63
CA ASP A 81 -16.18 -11.05 3.70
C ASP A 81 -16.79 -11.66 2.44
N LYS A 82 -17.87 -12.44 2.60
CA LYS A 82 -18.55 -13.08 1.47
C LYS A 82 -19.27 -12.07 0.58
N GLU A 83 -19.94 -11.11 1.19
CA GLU A 83 -20.63 -10.04 0.48
C GLU A 83 -19.65 -9.13 -0.27
N VAL A 84 -18.43 -8.96 0.28
CA VAL A 84 -17.32 -8.26 -0.40
C VAL A 84 -16.89 -9.05 -1.63
N ASP A 85 -16.66 -10.35 -1.49
CA ASP A 85 -16.27 -11.24 -2.58
C ASP A 85 -17.31 -11.27 -3.70
N GLU A 86 -18.59 -11.39 -3.34
CA GLU A 86 -19.70 -11.35 -4.29
C GLU A 86 -19.81 -10.01 -5.00
N ALA A 87 -19.64 -8.90 -4.26
CA ALA A 87 -19.68 -7.57 -4.84
C ALA A 87 -18.51 -7.35 -5.80
N ILE A 88 -17.30 -7.74 -5.43
CA ILE A 88 -16.12 -7.66 -6.30
C ILE A 88 -16.33 -8.50 -7.58
N ALA A 89 -16.82 -9.74 -7.45
CA ALA A 89 -17.10 -10.60 -8.59
C ALA A 89 -18.15 -9.99 -9.54
N LEU A 90 -19.20 -9.38 -8.97
CA LEU A 90 -20.27 -8.73 -9.75
C LEU A 90 -19.76 -7.53 -10.56
N PHE A 91 -18.88 -6.71 -9.98
CA PHE A 91 -18.41 -5.46 -10.59
C PHE A 91 -17.15 -5.61 -11.45
N SER A 92 -16.39 -6.69 -11.28
CA SER A 92 -15.16 -6.94 -12.06
C SER A 92 -15.39 -7.79 -13.31
N GLY A 93 -16.59 -8.31 -13.52
CA GLY A 93 -16.90 -9.21 -14.63
C GLY A 93 -16.31 -10.61 -14.43
N GLN A 94 -15.65 -11.16 -15.46
CA GLN A 94 -15.20 -12.57 -15.46
C GLN A 94 -13.93 -12.84 -14.66
N ASP A 95 -13.19 -11.83 -14.20
CA ASP A 95 -11.89 -12.02 -13.52
C ASP A 95 -11.92 -11.52 -12.07
N SER A 96 -12.62 -12.28 -11.22
CA SER A 96 -12.77 -11.96 -9.79
C SER A 96 -11.44 -12.00 -9.02
N ASN A 97 -10.48 -12.84 -9.42
CA ASN A 97 -9.19 -12.92 -8.74
C ASN A 97 -8.34 -11.68 -8.98
N ARG A 98 -8.29 -11.20 -10.23
CA ARG A 98 -7.59 -9.97 -10.58
C ARG A 98 -8.24 -8.74 -9.95
N ALA A 99 -9.55 -8.74 -9.81
CA ALA A 99 -10.26 -7.67 -9.12
C ALA A 99 -9.94 -7.63 -7.63
N LYS A 100 -9.82 -8.79 -6.97
CA LYS A 100 -9.38 -8.86 -5.56
C LYS A 100 -7.99 -8.27 -5.37
N GLU A 101 -7.04 -8.57 -6.24
CA GLU A 101 -5.68 -7.99 -6.20
C GLU A 101 -5.67 -6.46 -6.32
N ILE A 102 -6.65 -5.89 -7.03
CA ILE A 102 -6.78 -4.44 -7.21
C ILE A 102 -7.48 -3.78 -6.00
N TRP A 103 -8.46 -4.47 -5.39
CA TRP A 103 -9.32 -3.91 -4.35
C TRP A 103 -8.86 -4.20 -2.93
N LEU A 104 -8.15 -5.29 -2.72
CA LEU A 104 -7.73 -5.74 -1.40
C LEU A 104 -6.20 -5.79 -1.32
N VAL A 105 -5.67 -5.35 -0.20
CA VAL A 105 -4.26 -5.52 0.11
C VAL A 105 -4.07 -6.89 0.71
N ASP A 106 -3.07 -7.63 0.23
CA ASP A 106 -2.75 -8.95 0.76
C ASP A 106 -2.45 -8.90 2.27
N PRO A 107 -2.74 -9.97 3.02
CA PRO A 107 -2.29 -10.10 4.41
C PRO A 107 -0.78 -9.98 4.54
N ALA A 108 -0.30 -9.45 5.68
CA ALA A 108 1.12 -9.22 5.93
C ALA A 108 2.03 -10.43 5.59
N PRO A 109 1.74 -11.68 6.00
CA PRO A 109 2.58 -12.83 5.66
C PRO A 109 2.72 -13.09 4.16
N VAL A 110 1.68 -12.79 3.38
CA VAL A 110 1.71 -12.92 1.90
C VAL A 110 2.65 -11.86 1.31
N VAL A 111 2.59 -10.63 1.82
CA VAL A 111 3.46 -9.53 1.35
C VAL A 111 4.92 -9.78 1.76
N VAL A 112 5.15 -10.36 2.94
CA VAL A 112 6.49 -10.80 3.36
C VAL A 112 7.06 -11.84 2.37
N GLY A 113 6.25 -12.82 1.97
CA GLY A 113 6.66 -13.80 0.95
C GLY A 113 6.92 -13.16 -0.43
N LYS A 114 6.13 -12.17 -0.82
CA LYS A 114 6.38 -11.40 -2.05
C LYS A 114 7.67 -10.60 -1.97
N LEU A 115 7.98 -10.00 -0.82
CA LEU A 115 9.24 -9.29 -0.59
C LEU A 115 10.45 -10.23 -0.72
N ASP A 116 10.43 -11.39 -0.06
CA ASP A 116 11.50 -12.37 -0.15
C ASP A 116 11.73 -12.83 -1.59
N LYS A 117 10.65 -13.09 -2.34
CA LYS A 117 10.73 -13.41 -3.76
C LYS A 117 11.34 -12.27 -4.58
N ALA A 118 10.93 -11.03 -4.36
CA ALA A 118 11.46 -9.88 -5.08
C ALA A 118 12.96 -9.67 -4.80
N VAL A 119 13.40 -9.85 -3.56
CA VAL A 119 14.82 -9.80 -3.19
C VAL A 119 15.59 -10.93 -3.89
N SER A 120 15.06 -12.16 -3.90
CA SER A 120 15.67 -13.29 -4.58
C SER A 120 15.77 -13.09 -6.11
N GLU A 121 14.79 -12.42 -6.70
CA GLU A 121 14.83 -12.08 -8.13
C GLU A 121 15.90 -11.01 -8.44
N LEU A 122 16.11 -10.05 -7.53
CA LEU A 122 17.19 -9.09 -7.65
C LEU A 122 18.56 -9.77 -7.53
N GLU A 123 18.73 -10.69 -6.57
CA GLU A 123 19.96 -11.46 -6.38
C GLU A 123 20.32 -12.25 -7.65
N LYS A 124 19.36 -13.03 -8.17
CA LYS A 124 19.54 -13.81 -9.41
C LYS A 124 19.88 -12.92 -10.61
N PHE A 125 19.25 -11.75 -10.69
CA PHE A 125 19.56 -10.79 -11.74
C PHE A 125 21.01 -10.30 -11.63
N MET A 126 21.45 -9.86 -10.45
CA MET A 126 22.84 -9.39 -10.26
C MET A 126 23.84 -10.50 -10.55
N GLU A 127 23.58 -11.73 -10.09
CA GLU A 127 24.41 -12.91 -10.41
C GLU A 127 24.47 -13.18 -11.92
N SER A 128 23.37 -13.03 -12.64
CA SER A 128 23.33 -13.19 -14.10
C SER A 128 24.19 -12.15 -14.84
N GLN A 129 24.43 -10.99 -14.21
CA GLN A 129 25.34 -9.97 -14.70
C GLN A 129 26.82 -10.22 -14.27
N GLY A 130 27.08 -11.31 -13.53
CA GLY A 130 28.39 -11.63 -12.97
C GLY A 130 28.80 -10.75 -11.79
N LEU A 131 27.82 -10.14 -11.11
CA LEU A 131 28.03 -9.22 -9.99
C LEU A 131 27.39 -9.80 -8.72
N PRO A 132 28.02 -9.67 -7.55
CA PRO A 132 27.34 -9.99 -6.28
C PRO A 132 26.22 -8.97 -6.02
N CYS A 133 25.15 -9.40 -5.35
CA CYS A 133 24.03 -8.52 -5.01
C CYS A 133 24.40 -7.61 -3.82
N LYS A 134 25.17 -6.57 -4.13
CA LYS A 134 25.61 -5.56 -3.16
C LYS A 134 25.37 -4.16 -3.72
N PRO A 135 25.03 -3.17 -2.85
CA PRO A 135 24.77 -1.79 -3.31
C PRO A 135 25.90 -1.18 -4.12
N GLU A 136 27.16 -1.42 -3.72
CA GLU A 136 28.35 -0.89 -4.38
C GLU A 136 28.54 -1.44 -5.81
N GLU A 137 28.01 -2.63 -6.10
CA GLU A 137 28.15 -3.28 -7.39
C GLU A 137 27.10 -2.83 -8.42
N VAL A 138 26.09 -2.09 -8.00
CA VAL A 138 25.05 -1.58 -8.90
C VAL A 138 25.65 -0.67 -9.97
N ASN A 139 26.66 0.14 -9.61
CA ASN A 139 27.35 1.04 -10.54
C ASN A 139 28.17 0.28 -11.60
N ASN A 140 28.46 -1.00 -11.38
CA ASN A 140 29.17 -1.87 -12.31
C ASN A 140 28.26 -2.51 -13.36
N LEU A 141 26.93 -2.30 -13.28
CA LEU A 141 25.98 -2.77 -14.31
C LEU A 141 26.27 -2.10 -15.67
N LYS A 142 26.40 -2.93 -16.69
CA LYS A 142 26.77 -2.50 -18.04
C LYS A 142 25.54 -2.35 -18.92
N GLY A 143 25.36 -1.14 -19.44
CA GLY A 143 24.32 -0.82 -20.40
C GLY A 143 22.99 -0.41 -19.76
N ASP A 144 22.23 0.37 -20.50
CA ASP A 144 20.97 0.96 -20.04
C ASP A 144 19.89 -0.08 -19.75
N GLN A 145 19.93 -1.22 -20.47
CA GLN A 145 18.99 -2.31 -20.24
C GLN A 145 19.18 -2.94 -18.86
N ALA A 146 20.42 -3.24 -18.46
CA ALA A 146 20.72 -3.83 -17.16
C ALA A 146 20.39 -2.85 -16.03
N ARG A 147 20.71 -1.57 -16.20
CA ARG A 147 20.35 -0.51 -15.23
C ARG A 147 18.84 -0.37 -15.11
N GLY A 148 18.11 -0.36 -16.21
CA GLY A 148 16.64 -0.29 -16.22
C GLY A 148 16.01 -1.51 -15.54
N GLU A 149 16.57 -2.71 -15.71
CA GLU A 149 16.08 -3.91 -15.05
C GLU A 149 16.32 -3.88 -13.54
N PHE A 150 17.50 -3.44 -13.10
CA PHE A 150 17.78 -3.18 -11.68
C PHE A 150 16.76 -2.20 -11.08
N ILE A 151 16.54 -1.06 -11.75
CA ILE A 151 15.59 -0.02 -11.32
C ILE A 151 14.19 -0.62 -11.13
N ASN A 152 13.71 -1.44 -12.07
CA ASN A 152 12.38 -2.03 -11.99
C ASN A 152 12.26 -3.04 -10.84
N LYS A 153 13.26 -3.91 -10.66
CA LYS A 153 13.27 -4.88 -9.55
C LYS A 153 13.37 -4.19 -8.19
N PHE A 154 14.20 -3.17 -8.08
CA PHE A 154 14.36 -2.45 -6.81
C PHE A 154 13.12 -1.59 -6.47
N LYS A 155 12.44 -1.01 -7.46
CA LYS A 155 11.14 -0.35 -7.26
C LYS A 155 10.11 -1.28 -6.62
N GLU A 156 10.05 -2.53 -7.06
CA GLU A 156 9.12 -3.50 -6.49
C GLU A 156 9.47 -3.83 -5.03
N ILE A 157 10.76 -3.99 -4.71
CA ILE A 157 11.23 -4.17 -3.33
C ILE A 157 10.85 -2.95 -2.46
N GLN A 158 11.07 -1.73 -2.94
CA GLN A 158 10.68 -0.50 -2.24
C GLN A 158 9.18 -0.44 -2.00
N ARG A 159 8.38 -0.76 -3.01
CA ARG A 159 6.92 -0.77 -2.92
C ARG A 159 6.44 -1.74 -1.84
N LEU A 160 6.94 -2.98 -1.87
CA LEU A 160 6.57 -4.01 -0.90
C LEU A 160 7.03 -3.66 0.52
N LYS A 161 8.24 -3.13 0.68
CA LYS A 161 8.74 -2.67 1.99
C LYS A 161 7.90 -1.53 2.55
N THR A 162 7.58 -0.52 1.74
CA THR A 162 6.71 0.60 2.13
C THR A 162 5.31 0.11 2.51
N GLN A 163 4.79 -0.89 1.80
CA GLN A 163 3.52 -1.52 2.13
C GLN A 163 3.60 -2.19 3.51
N LEU A 164 4.65 -2.99 3.78
CA LEU A 164 4.84 -3.68 5.06
C LEU A 164 5.01 -2.72 6.24
N ASP A 165 5.66 -1.58 6.03
CA ASP A 165 5.84 -0.55 7.07
C ASP A 165 4.51 0.07 7.54
N GLN A 166 3.42 -0.19 6.84
CA GLN A 166 2.09 0.34 7.17
C GLN A 166 1.17 -0.68 7.86
N TYR A 167 1.59 -1.95 7.93
CA TYR A 167 0.84 -2.95 8.68
C TYR A 167 1.05 -2.73 10.18
N THR A 168 -0.05 -2.61 10.91
CA THR A 168 -0.05 -2.45 12.38
C THR A 168 -0.07 -3.80 13.11
N ASP A 169 -0.34 -4.88 12.38
CA ASP A 169 -0.48 -6.26 12.84
C ASP A 169 0.67 -7.16 12.38
N LEU A 170 1.79 -6.58 11.97
CA LEU A 170 2.98 -7.33 11.57
C LEU A 170 3.53 -8.09 12.79
N SER A 171 3.62 -9.42 12.68
CA SER A 171 4.13 -10.25 13.76
C SER A 171 5.63 -10.01 14.01
N GLU A 172 6.09 -10.29 15.25
CA GLU A 172 7.52 -10.23 15.56
C GLU A 172 8.35 -11.17 14.69
N GLU A 173 7.80 -12.35 14.36
CA GLU A 173 8.42 -13.33 13.45
C GLU A 173 8.57 -12.77 12.04
N ASP A 174 7.52 -12.14 11.48
CA ASP A 174 7.58 -11.54 10.16
C ASP A 174 8.54 -10.34 10.13
N SER A 175 8.55 -9.53 11.18
CA SER A 175 9.49 -8.42 11.34
C SER A 175 10.93 -8.91 11.36
N ALA A 176 11.21 -9.99 12.09
CA ALA A 176 12.53 -10.61 12.12
C ALA A 176 12.96 -11.15 10.73
N LYS A 177 12.06 -11.83 10.02
CA LYS A 177 12.32 -12.31 8.66
C LYS A 177 12.66 -11.17 7.70
N ILE A 178 11.90 -10.07 7.76
CA ILE A 178 12.17 -8.90 6.92
C ILE A 178 13.55 -8.32 7.26
N GLN A 179 13.86 -8.16 8.53
CA GLN A 179 15.13 -7.59 8.97
C GLN A 179 16.33 -8.48 8.62
N GLU A 180 16.17 -9.79 8.69
CA GLU A 180 17.21 -10.75 8.28
C GLU A 180 17.42 -10.70 6.76
N ARG A 181 16.33 -10.67 5.99
CA ARG A 181 16.36 -10.73 4.52
C ARG A 181 16.79 -9.42 3.87
N LEU A 182 16.39 -8.31 4.45
CA LEU A 182 16.67 -6.96 3.95
C LEU A 182 16.91 -6.00 5.12
N PRO A 183 18.13 -6.02 5.73
CA PRO A 183 18.49 -5.09 6.79
C PRO A 183 18.30 -3.63 6.37
N GLU A 184 17.90 -2.77 7.29
CA GLU A 184 17.63 -1.36 7.00
C GLU A 184 18.83 -0.62 6.38
N ASP A 185 20.04 -0.90 6.85
CA ASP A 185 21.26 -0.29 6.31
C ASP A 185 21.50 -0.73 4.87
N THR A 186 21.24 -2.01 4.55
CA THR A 186 21.31 -2.54 3.18
C THR A 186 20.26 -1.90 2.29
N MET A 187 19.03 -1.77 2.78
CA MET A 187 17.95 -1.09 2.04
C MET A 187 18.29 0.37 1.76
N ARG A 188 18.86 1.06 2.74
CA ARG A 188 19.29 2.47 2.59
C ARG A 188 20.40 2.60 1.55
N ALA A 189 21.39 1.72 1.58
CA ALA A 189 22.49 1.72 0.65
C ALA A 189 22.02 1.43 -0.81
N PHE A 190 21.13 0.45 -1.00
CA PHE A 190 20.51 0.21 -2.31
C PHE A 190 19.67 1.39 -2.80
N ARG A 191 18.99 2.11 -1.89
CA ARG A 191 18.26 3.32 -2.26
C ARG A 191 19.20 4.42 -2.78
N GLY A 192 20.39 4.56 -2.18
CA GLY A 192 21.45 5.45 -2.71
C GLY A 192 21.85 5.08 -4.12
N ALA A 193 22.23 3.81 -4.33
CA ALA A 193 22.60 3.30 -5.64
C ALA A 193 21.48 3.43 -6.70
N TYR A 194 20.24 3.20 -6.30
CA TYR A 194 19.05 3.40 -7.15
C TYR A 194 18.92 4.86 -7.62
N ILE A 195 19.09 5.84 -6.72
CA ILE A 195 18.98 7.27 -7.07
C ILE A 195 20.08 7.65 -8.07
N GLU A 196 21.32 7.18 -7.86
CA GLU A 196 22.44 7.40 -8.76
C GLU A 196 22.23 6.78 -10.15
N THR A 197 21.62 5.60 -10.19
CA THR A 197 21.38 4.86 -11.45
C THR A 197 20.20 5.44 -12.24
N ALA A 198 19.24 6.09 -11.57
CA ALA A 198 18.04 6.64 -12.18
C ALA A 198 18.18 8.08 -12.72
N GLN A 199 19.35 8.72 -12.52
CA GLN A 199 19.70 10.02 -13.09
C GLN A 199 20.29 9.85 -14.50
#